data_e19848f93a70ecd7709af2b88143a684
#
_entry.id   e19848f93a70ecd7709af2b88143a684
#
_cell.length_a   1.000
_cell.length_b   1.000
_cell.length_c   1.000
_cell.angle_alpha   90.00
_cell.angle_beta   90.00
_cell.angle_gamma   90.00
#
_symmetry.space_group_name_H-M   'P 1'
#
loop_
_entity.id
_entity.type
_entity.pdbx_description
1 polymer ?
#
loop_
_entity_poly.entity_id
_entity_poly.type
_entity_poly.pdbx_seq_one_letter_code
_entity_poly.pdbx_strand_id
1 'polypeptide(L)'
;MTMATTAGGSSRMTWAESLLANYTDGIVVLHRGTIVYERYAGTLTETGQHIAHSVTKSFYGTLAAMLVAEGRLDERARVSRYLPELKGSAFEDATVREVLDMTTAQKFSETYTDPNAEIWDFARAGGILPWPPGYEGPKSLYEFLPTVRKQGEHGAGFAYRSTNAEVLTWLIRRVTGQSAAEALQERLFGLLGAEQDAYLGLDPAGNGVGAGGLNLGLRDLARFGEMLRRDGEWNGRQIVPAAVIADIRRGGDREKFKAGGYATLPGWSYRAQWWISHDDHGAYMARGVHGQALYIDPKAEMVIARFGSAPWASNVFLDPTTLPAFRAMAEHLLRNLDKPESVRARAAP
;
A
#
# COMPACT_ATOMS: atom_id res chain seq x y z
N MET A 1 -9.87 23.84 -10.32
CA MET A 1 -8.76 23.99 -9.33
C MET A 1 -7.46 23.92 -10.10
N THR A 2 -6.62 24.94 -9.99
CA THR A 2 -5.32 24.99 -10.68
C THR A 2 -4.21 24.69 -9.69
N MET A 3 -3.30 23.79 -10.00
CA MET A 3 -2.23 23.32 -9.14
C MET A 3 -0.86 23.68 -9.71
N ALA A 4 0.12 23.94 -8.83
CA ALA A 4 1.51 24.11 -9.23
C ALA A 4 2.21 22.74 -9.24
N THR A 5 2.87 22.40 -10.34
CA THR A 5 3.75 21.23 -10.39
C THR A 5 5.19 21.65 -10.16
N THR A 6 5.90 20.95 -9.29
CA THR A 6 7.31 21.19 -9.01
C THR A 6 8.17 20.07 -9.56
N ALA A 7 8.46 20.11 -10.83
CA ALA A 7 9.60 19.41 -11.42
C ALA A 7 10.12 20.27 -12.57
N GLY A 8 11.09 21.16 -12.27
CA GLY A 8 11.90 21.83 -13.28
C GLY A 8 11.22 22.84 -14.22
N GLY A 9 9.91 23.07 -14.07
CA GLY A 9 9.15 24.04 -14.85
C GLY A 9 7.84 24.35 -14.15
N SER A 10 7.53 25.62 -13.93
CA SER A 10 6.34 26.13 -13.26
C SER A 10 5.07 26.01 -14.14
N SER A 11 4.78 24.83 -14.68
CA SER A 11 3.50 24.61 -15.36
C SER A 11 2.40 24.36 -14.33
N ARG A 12 1.38 25.22 -14.30
CA ARG A 12 0.16 24.99 -13.54
C ARG A 12 -0.73 24.06 -14.36
N MET A 13 -1.28 23.00 -13.73
CA MET A 13 -2.29 22.18 -14.35
C MET A 13 -3.56 22.14 -13.48
N THR A 14 -4.68 21.95 -14.12
CA THR A 14 -5.96 21.72 -13.43
C THR A 14 -5.99 20.33 -12.82
N TRP A 15 -6.93 20.10 -11.90
CA TRP A 15 -7.19 18.74 -11.38
C TRP A 15 -7.47 17.75 -12.51
N ALA A 16 -8.33 18.11 -13.48
CA ALA A 16 -8.67 17.25 -14.59
C ALA A 16 -7.46 16.90 -15.48
N GLU A 17 -6.62 17.89 -15.79
CA GLU A 17 -5.38 17.67 -16.55
C GLU A 17 -4.42 16.77 -15.77
N SER A 18 -4.32 16.90 -14.44
CA SER A 18 -3.47 16.04 -13.63
C SER A 18 -3.90 14.58 -13.64
N LEU A 19 -5.22 14.32 -13.68
CA LEU A 19 -5.73 12.95 -13.77
C LEU A 19 -5.34 12.28 -15.11
N LEU A 20 -5.44 13.02 -16.21
CA LEU A 20 -5.02 12.54 -17.53
C LEU A 20 -3.52 12.34 -17.62
N ALA A 21 -2.73 13.34 -17.19
CA ALA A 21 -1.28 13.27 -17.22
C ALA A 21 -0.70 12.12 -16.38
N ASN A 22 -1.44 11.67 -15.39
CA ASN A 22 -1.04 10.58 -14.49
C ASN A 22 -1.74 9.24 -14.79
N TYR A 23 -2.34 9.07 -15.95
CA TYR A 23 -2.96 7.79 -16.37
C TYR A 23 -3.97 7.26 -15.34
N THR A 24 -4.86 8.13 -14.85
CA THR A 24 -5.85 7.78 -13.84
C THR A 24 -7.04 7.09 -14.48
N ASP A 25 -7.27 5.81 -14.12
CA ASP A 25 -8.41 5.02 -14.57
C ASP A 25 -9.64 5.22 -13.68
N GLY A 26 -9.41 5.46 -12.39
CA GLY A 26 -10.48 5.78 -11.46
C GLY A 26 -9.95 6.55 -10.25
N ILE A 27 -10.78 7.48 -9.76
CA ILE A 27 -10.47 8.22 -8.55
C ILE A 27 -11.75 8.55 -7.77
N VAL A 28 -11.71 8.31 -6.47
CA VAL A 28 -12.74 8.73 -5.51
C VAL A 28 -12.07 9.61 -4.47
N VAL A 29 -12.68 10.76 -4.19
CA VAL A 29 -12.30 11.63 -3.07
C VAL A 29 -13.44 11.62 -2.06
N LEU A 30 -13.13 11.17 -0.86
CA LEU A 30 -14.01 11.29 0.30
C LEU A 30 -13.59 12.52 1.12
N HIS A 31 -14.59 13.25 1.61
CA HIS A 31 -14.43 14.27 2.63
C HIS A 31 -15.45 14.02 3.74
N ARG A 32 -14.97 13.77 4.95
CA ARG A 32 -15.84 13.43 6.10
C ARG A 32 -16.77 12.25 5.83
N GLY A 33 -16.28 11.25 5.09
CA GLY A 33 -17.04 10.05 4.74
C GLY A 33 -18.02 10.21 3.58
N THR A 34 -18.11 11.40 2.98
CA THR A 34 -18.97 11.66 1.82
C THR A 34 -18.16 11.74 0.53
N ILE A 35 -18.61 11.11 -0.54
CA ILE A 35 -17.99 11.24 -1.86
C ILE A 35 -18.21 12.66 -2.36
N VAL A 36 -17.14 13.42 -2.53
CA VAL A 36 -17.16 14.80 -3.05
C VAL A 36 -16.64 14.89 -4.48
N TYR A 37 -15.96 13.87 -4.95
CA TYR A 37 -15.53 13.73 -6.33
C TYR A 37 -15.37 12.25 -6.68
N GLU A 38 -15.85 11.87 -7.84
CA GLU A 38 -15.74 10.53 -8.36
C GLU A 38 -15.62 10.56 -9.87
N ARG A 39 -14.70 9.79 -10.44
CA ARG A 39 -14.50 9.68 -11.88
C ARG A 39 -13.92 8.33 -12.24
N TYR A 40 -14.40 7.81 -13.37
CA TYR A 40 -13.89 6.60 -14.02
C TYR A 40 -13.47 6.94 -15.45
N ALA A 41 -12.47 6.23 -15.97
CA ALA A 41 -11.95 6.40 -17.32
C ALA A 41 -11.45 5.05 -17.87
N GLY A 42 -11.21 5.00 -19.18
CA GLY A 42 -10.80 3.77 -19.85
C GLY A 42 -11.88 2.71 -19.77
N THR A 43 -11.51 1.51 -19.35
CA THR A 43 -12.41 0.36 -19.17
C THR A 43 -12.94 0.21 -17.75
N LEU A 44 -12.43 0.98 -16.80
CA LEU A 44 -12.88 0.91 -15.41
C LEU A 44 -14.26 1.58 -15.26
N THR A 45 -15.17 0.91 -14.57
CA THR A 45 -16.53 1.37 -14.28
C THR A 45 -16.76 1.42 -12.77
N GLU A 46 -17.88 1.98 -12.32
CA GLU A 46 -18.28 2.02 -10.91
C GLU A 46 -18.32 0.63 -10.27
N THR A 47 -18.69 -0.39 -11.04
CA THR A 47 -18.77 -1.78 -10.60
C THR A 47 -17.56 -2.60 -11.03
N GLY A 48 -16.59 -1.98 -11.68
CA GLY A 48 -15.35 -2.62 -12.10
C GLY A 48 -14.38 -2.84 -10.94
N GLN A 49 -13.72 -3.97 -10.96
CA GLN A 49 -12.61 -4.26 -10.05
C GLN A 49 -11.29 -3.95 -10.75
N HIS A 50 -10.31 -3.49 -9.99
CA HIS A 50 -8.98 -3.21 -10.49
C HIS A 50 -7.93 -3.82 -9.56
N ILE A 51 -6.80 -4.23 -10.13
CA ILE A 51 -5.67 -4.68 -9.33
C ILE A 51 -5.10 -3.53 -8.52
N ALA A 52 -4.97 -3.72 -7.21
CA ALA A 52 -4.44 -2.73 -6.29
C ALA A 52 -2.91 -2.73 -6.24
N HIS A 53 -2.27 -3.74 -6.88
CA HIS A 53 -0.83 -3.94 -6.78
C HIS A 53 -0.35 -3.81 -5.33
N SER A 54 0.74 -3.10 -5.09
CA SER A 54 1.35 -3.00 -3.75
C SER A 54 0.51 -2.27 -2.69
N VAL A 55 -0.62 -1.68 -3.03
CA VAL A 55 -1.61 -1.24 -2.02
C VAL A 55 -2.08 -2.43 -1.17
N THR A 56 -2.10 -3.64 -1.74
CA THR A 56 -2.34 -4.92 -1.04
C THR A 56 -1.50 -5.07 0.23
N LYS A 57 -0.23 -4.66 0.18
CA LYS A 57 0.70 -4.76 1.30
C LYS A 57 0.18 -4.03 2.54
N SER A 58 -0.47 -2.88 2.35
CA SER A 58 -0.99 -2.08 3.46
C SER A 58 -2.21 -2.73 4.14
N PHE A 59 -3.00 -3.50 3.42
CA PHE A 59 -4.04 -4.34 4.03
C PHE A 59 -3.42 -5.40 4.94
N TYR A 60 -2.44 -6.15 4.44
CA TYR A 60 -1.77 -7.20 5.23
C TYR A 60 -0.87 -6.63 6.32
N GLY A 61 -0.26 -5.45 6.11
CA GLY A 61 0.48 -4.73 7.14
C GLY A 61 -0.43 -4.32 8.30
N THR A 62 -1.60 -3.77 8.00
CA THR A 62 -2.61 -3.43 9.00
C THR A 62 -3.08 -4.68 9.76
N LEU A 63 -3.40 -5.77 9.04
CA LEU A 63 -3.82 -7.03 9.65
C LEU A 63 -2.74 -7.63 10.56
N ALA A 64 -1.47 -7.61 10.13
CA ALA A 64 -0.37 -8.10 10.97
C ALA A 64 -0.16 -7.21 12.20
N ALA A 65 -0.28 -5.89 12.07
CA ALA A 65 -0.21 -4.97 13.21
C ALA A 65 -1.36 -5.19 14.21
N MET A 66 -2.56 -5.56 13.74
CA MET A 66 -3.65 -6.01 14.62
C MET A 66 -3.27 -7.26 15.38
N LEU A 67 -2.71 -8.26 14.72
CA LEU A 67 -2.25 -9.52 15.36
C LEU A 67 -1.13 -9.26 16.38
N VAL A 68 -0.28 -8.26 16.15
CA VAL A 68 0.72 -7.80 17.12
C VAL A 68 0.03 -7.18 18.34
N ALA A 69 -0.92 -6.30 18.14
CA ALA A 69 -1.68 -5.67 19.23
C ALA A 69 -2.49 -6.68 20.05
N GLU A 70 -2.96 -7.78 19.43
CA GLU A 70 -3.64 -8.89 20.09
C GLU A 70 -2.67 -9.84 20.82
N GLY A 71 -1.35 -9.64 20.73
CA GLY A 71 -0.34 -10.53 21.30
C GLY A 71 -0.22 -11.90 20.61
N ARG A 72 -0.84 -12.08 19.45
CA ARG A 72 -0.77 -13.30 18.64
C ARG A 72 0.49 -13.37 17.79
N LEU A 73 1.08 -12.24 17.47
CA LEU A 73 2.34 -12.11 16.74
C LEU A 73 3.28 -11.21 17.54
N ASP A 74 4.41 -11.75 17.99
CA ASP A 74 5.43 -10.97 18.68
C ASP A 74 6.34 -10.26 17.65
N GLU A 75 6.25 -8.96 17.57
CA GLU A 75 7.03 -8.17 16.61
C GLU A 75 8.54 -8.21 16.83
N ARG A 76 8.99 -8.56 18.04
CA ARG A 76 10.40 -8.66 18.40
C ARG A 76 10.97 -10.07 18.16
N ALA A 77 10.07 -11.04 17.96
CA ALA A 77 10.51 -12.41 17.70
C ALA A 77 11.13 -12.52 16.30
N ARG A 78 12.07 -13.43 16.17
CA ARG A 78 12.65 -13.82 14.89
C ARG A 78 11.56 -14.49 14.02
N VAL A 79 11.58 -14.23 12.72
CA VAL A 79 10.70 -14.86 11.73
C VAL A 79 10.78 -16.39 11.82
N SER A 80 12.00 -16.91 11.95
CA SER A 80 12.24 -18.39 12.05
C SER A 80 11.58 -19.06 13.23
N ARG A 81 11.13 -18.32 14.27
CA ARG A 81 10.32 -18.86 15.37
C ARG A 81 8.95 -19.33 14.88
N TYR A 82 8.37 -18.59 13.93
CA TYR A 82 7.07 -18.88 13.34
C TYR A 82 7.18 -19.70 12.06
N LEU A 83 8.22 -19.40 11.25
CA LEU A 83 8.47 -19.99 9.93
C LEU A 83 9.85 -20.67 9.93
N PRO A 84 9.98 -21.86 10.56
CA PRO A 84 11.25 -22.59 10.58
C PRO A 84 11.73 -23.00 9.19
N GLU A 85 10.84 -22.99 8.19
CA GLU A 85 11.14 -23.22 6.78
C GLU A 85 12.07 -22.16 6.19
N LEU A 86 12.15 -20.98 6.80
CA LEU A 86 13.02 -19.89 6.40
C LEU A 86 14.42 -19.91 7.03
N LYS A 87 14.77 -20.99 7.77
CA LYS A 87 16.16 -21.19 8.25
C LYS A 87 17.13 -21.25 7.07
N GLY A 88 18.30 -20.63 7.22
CA GLY A 88 19.30 -20.52 6.16
C GLY A 88 19.00 -19.44 5.11
N SER A 89 17.85 -18.77 5.18
CA SER A 89 17.53 -17.63 4.32
C SER A 89 17.82 -16.28 4.96
N ALA A 90 17.60 -15.20 4.22
CA ALA A 90 17.69 -13.82 4.75
C ALA A 90 16.71 -13.53 5.89
N PHE A 91 15.71 -14.36 6.09
CA PHE A 91 14.66 -14.13 7.08
C PHE A 91 14.87 -14.91 8.39
N GLU A 92 15.89 -15.77 8.48
CA GLU A 92 16.12 -16.61 9.64
C GLU A 92 16.23 -15.82 10.94
N ASP A 93 17.04 -14.76 10.95
CA ASP A 93 17.32 -13.92 12.10
C ASP A 93 16.65 -12.54 12.05
N ALA A 94 15.91 -12.25 10.98
CA ALA A 94 15.08 -11.05 10.89
C ALA A 94 13.94 -11.10 11.92
N THR A 95 13.64 -9.97 12.54
CA THR A 95 12.46 -9.83 13.38
C THR A 95 11.20 -9.57 12.56
N VAL A 96 10.05 -9.91 13.11
CA VAL A 96 8.75 -9.59 12.49
C VAL A 96 8.61 -8.07 12.25
N ARG A 97 9.15 -7.24 13.16
CA ARG A 97 9.14 -5.77 13.00
C ARG A 97 9.96 -5.32 11.79
N GLU A 98 11.13 -5.91 11.55
CA GLU A 98 11.97 -5.59 10.38
C GLU A 98 11.29 -6.00 9.08
N VAL A 99 10.52 -7.08 9.07
CA VAL A 99 9.67 -7.47 7.93
C VAL A 99 8.53 -6.46 7.72
N LEU A 100 7.83 -6.06 8.79
CA LEU A 100 6.76 -5.06 8.74
C LEU A 100 7.24 -3.71 8.19
N ASP A 101 8.43 -3.27 8.61
CA ASP A 101 8.96 -1.95 8.29
C ASP A 101 9.94 -1.96 7.10
N MET A 102 10.07 -3.12 6.41
CA MET A 102 10.97 -3.31 5.25
C MET A 102 12.42 -2.87 5.52
N THR A 103 12.94 -3.25 6.68
CA THR A 103 14.35 -3.02 7.07
C THR A 103 15.16 -4.31 7.10
N THR A 104 14.70 -5.36 6.44
CA THR A 104 15.40 -6.62 6.31
C THR A 104 16.57 -6.52 5.32
N ALA A 105 17.70 -7.10 5.68
CA ALA A 105 18.90 -7.15 4.87
C ALA A 105 18.90 -8.39 3.96
N GLN A 106 18.51 -8.22 2.70
CA GLN A 106 18.41 -9.31 1.74
C GLN A 106 19.03 -8.95 0.39
N LYS A 107 19.66 -9.93 -0.24
CA LYS A 107 20.10 -9.84 -1.61
C LYS A 107 18.87 -10.05 -2.51
N PHE A 108 18.21 -8.94 -2.83
CA PHE A 108 17.02 -8.93 -3.65
C PHE A 108 16.85 -7.54 -4.26
N SER A 109 16.79 -7.46 -5.57
CA SER A 109 16.56 -6.22 -6.33
C SER A 109 15.14 -6.17 -6.84
N GLU A 110 14.48 -5.03 -6.66
CA GLU A 110 13.18 -4.69 -7.24
C GLU A 110 13.31 -3.59 -8.32
N THR A 111 14.45 -3.58 -9.01
CA THR A 111 14.70 -2.65 -10.12
C THR A 111 14.01 -3.16 -11.39
N TYR A 112 12.81 -2.68 -11.63
CA TYR A 112 11.96 -3.13 -12.76
C TYR A 112 12.54 -2.87 -14.16
N THR A 113 13.56 -2.02 -14.27
CA THR A 113 14.27 -1.75 -15.53
C THR A 113 15.48 -2.65 -15.74
N ASP A 114 15.87 -3.45 -14.75
CA ASP A 114 16.94 -4.41 -14.85
C ASP A 114 16.36 -5.82 -15.15
N PRO A 115 16.61 -6.40 -16.30
CA PRO A 115 16.09 -7.73 -16.66
C PRO A 115 16.67 -8.87 -15.82
N ASN A 116 17.77 -8.62 -15.09
CA ASN A 116 18.42 -9.60 -14.21
C ASN A 116 18.04 -9.41 -12.72
N ALA A 117 17.16 -8.47 -12.41
CA ALA A 117 16.70 -8.26 -11.02
C ALA A 117 15.90 -9.47 -10.51
N GLU A 118 16.13 -9.85 -9.25
CA GLU A 118 15.48 -11.01 -8.62
C GLU A 118 13.95 -10.87 -8.54
N ILE A 119 13.40 -9.66 -8.71
CA ILE A 119 11.94 -9.46 -8.81
C ILE A 119 11.31 -10.27 -9.94
N TRP A 120 12.04 -10.57 -11.01
CA TRP A 120 11.51 -11.35 -12.13
C TRP A 120 11.43 -12.85 -11.80
N ASP A 121 12.36 -13.38 -11.00
CA ASP A 121 12.25 -14.75 -10.49
C ASP A 121 11.15 -14.88 -9.46
N PHE A 122 10.99 -13.87 -8.60
CA PHE A 122 9.86 -13.74 -7.70
C PHE A 122 8.52 -13.71 -8.46
N ALA A 123 8.44 -12.94 -9.56
CA ALA A 123 7.25 -12.87 -10.41
C ALA A 123 6.93 -14.23 -11.08
N ARG A 124 7.94 -15.00 -11.47
CA ARG A 124 7.77 -16.39 -11.99
C ARG A 124 7.26 -17.33 -10.90
N ALA A 125 7.85 -17.27 -9.71
CA ALA A 125 7.41 -18.08 -8.58
C ALA A 125 5.95 -17.74 -8.15
N GLY A 126 5.56 -16.47 -8.27
CA GLY A 126 4.20 -15.98 -8.00
C GLY A 126 3.19 -16.24 -9.12
N GLY A 127 3.61 -16.85 -10.25
CA GLY A 127 2.71 -17.12 -11.37
C GLY A 127 2.34 -15.87 -12.21
N ILE A 128 2.99 -14.74 -11.98
CA ILE A 128 2.76 -13.49 -12.73
C ILE A 128 3.43 -13.56 -14.11
N LEU A 129 4.61 -14.18 -14.17
CA LEU A 129 5.32 -14.43 -15.42
C LEU A 129 5.33 -15.92 -15.75
N PRO A 130 5.27 -16.28 -17.03
CA PRO A 130 5.35 -17.68 -17.46
C PRO A 130 6.74 -18.26 -17.15
N TRP A 131 6.76 -19.56 -16.89
CA TRP A 131 8.01 -20.30 -16.77
C TRP A 131 8.62 -20.56 -18.16
N PRO A 132 9.90 -20.26 -18.38
CA PRO A 132 10.56 -20.62 -19.62
C PRO A 132 10.67 -22.15 -19.75
N PRO A 133 10.82 -22.70 -20.97
CA PRO A 133 11.04 -24.12 -21.17
C PRO A 133 12.22 -24.64 -20.33
N GLY A 134 12.00 -25.75 -19.60
CA GLY A 134 13.02 -26.36 -18.73
C GLY A 134 13.26 -25.61 -17.41
N TYR A 135 12.34 -24.73 -16.99
CA TYR A 135 12.47 -24.02 -15.72
C TYR A 135 12.43 -24.98 -14.52
N GLU A 136 13.52 -25.00 -13.76
CA GLU A 136 13.68 -25.80 -12.53
C GLU A 136 13.72 -24.94 -11.25
N GLY A 137 13.50 -23.63 -11.38
CA GLY A 137 13.45 -22.72 -10.23
C GLY A 137 12.20 -22.89 -9.36
N PRO A 138 12.07 -22.06 -8.30
CA PRO A 138 10.91 -22.09 -7.42
C PRO A 138 9.60 -21.89 -8.18
N LYS A 139 8.60 -22.74 -7.89
CA LYS A 139 7.28 -22.73 -8.54
C LYS A 139 6.16 -22.18 -7.65
N SER A 140 6.52 -21.70 -6.47
CA SER A 140 5.64 -20.99 -5.57
C SER A 140 6.42 -19.94 -4.78
N LEU A 141 5.71 -18.99 -4.21
CA LEU A 141 6.32 -17.96 -3.36
C LEU A 141 6.96 -18.57 -2.12
N TYR A 142 6.35 -19.61 -1.55
CA TYR A 142 6.90 -20.28 -0.38
C TYR A 142 8.14 -21.15 -0.69
N GLU A 143 8.31 -21.59 -1.94
CA GLU A 143 9.57 -22.17 -2.40
C GLU A 143 10.64 -21.12 -2.72
N PHE A 144 10.22 -19.92 -3.15
CA PHE A 144 11.14 -18.83 -3.47
C PHE A 144 11.78 -18.20 -2.22
N LEU A 145 10.99 -17.92 -1.19
CA LEU A 145 11.43 -17.19 0.00
C LEU A 145 12.66 -17.82 0.71
N PRO A 146 12.76 -19.16 0.86
CA PRO A 146 13.94 -19.81 1.42
C PRO A 146 15.21 -19.62 0.58
N THR A 147 15.10 -19.26 -0.69
CA THR A 147 16.27 -19.04 -1.58
C THR A 147 16.89 -17.67 -1.42
N VAL A 148 16.17 -16.70 -0.84
CA VAL A 148 16.64 -15.33 -0.65
C VAL A 148 17.77 -15.29 0.37
N ARG A 149 18.94 -14.79 -0.03
CA ARG A 149 20.14 -14.75 0.81
C ARG A 149 20.25 -13.43 1.56
N LYS A 150 20.81 -13.48 2.77
CA LYS A 150 21.12 -12.29 3.57
C LYS A 150 22.26 -11.50 2.93
N GLN A 151 22.12 -10.16 2.93
CA GLN A 151 23.15 -9.23 2.49
C GLN A 151 23.09 -7.96 3.37
N GLY A 152 24.04 -7.81 4.27
CA GLY A 152 24.08 -6.71 5.23
C GLY A 152 23.45 -7.03 6.58
N GLU A 153 23.10 -6.01 7.35
CA GLU A 153 22.53 -6.11 8.69
C GLU A 153 21.05 -5.67 8.69
N HIS A 154 20.19 -6.48 9.33
CA HIS A 154 18.79 -6.11 9.53
C HIS A 154 18.68 -4.81 10.33
N GLY A 155 17.69 -3.99 10.02
CA GLY A 155 17.48 -2.73 10.70
C GLY A 155 18.46 -1.60 10.32
N ALA A 156 19.45 -1.82 9.46
CA ALA A 156 20.42 -0.79 9.06
C ALA A 156 19.79 0.30 8.19
N GLY A 157 18.84 -0.06 7.32
CA GLY A 157 18.18 0.88 6.41
C GLY A 157 16.88 0.34 5.87
N PHE A 158 16.07 1.21 5.32
CA PHE A 158 14.85 0.87 4.59
C PHE A 158 15.21 0.41 3.17
N ALA A 159 14.62 -0.70 2.76
CA ALA A 159 14.68 -1.16 1.39
C ALA A 159 13.35 -1.84 1.01
N TYR A 160 12.60 -1.21 0.12
CA TYR A 160 11.33 -1.75 -0.33
C TYR A 160 11.54 -3.05 -1.09
N ARG A 161 10.95 -4.14 -0.57
CA ARG A 161 11.09 -5.48 -1.15
C ARG A 161 9.81 -6.29 -0.94
N SER A 162 9.21 -6.73 -2.03
CA SER A 162 7.96 -7.50 -2.05
C SER A 162 8.03 -8.82 -1.29
N THR A 163 9.20 -9.42 -1.20
CA THR A 163 9.46 -10.62 -0.38
C THR A 163 9.07 -10.45 1.09
N ASN A 164 9.24 -9.24 1.67
CA ASN A 164 8.78 -8.97 3.04
C ASN A 164 7.27 -9.13 3.19
N ALA A 165 6.50 -8.68 2.19
CA ALA A 165 5.04 -8.80 2.23
C ALA A 165 4.58 -10.26 2.15
N GLU A 166 5.27 -11.09 1.38
CA GLU A 166 4.96 -12.52 1.32
C GLU A 166 5.32 -13.25 2.61
N VAL A 167 6.47 -12.94 3.22
CA VAL A 167 6.80 -13.44 4.56
C VAL A 167 5.73 -13.03 5.58
N LEU A 168 5.27 -11.77 5.52
CA LEU A 168 4.23 -11.27 6.41
C LEU A 168 2.90 -12.02 6.21
N THR A 169 2.52 -12.27 4.97
CA THR A 169 1.32 -13.04 4.62
C THR A 169 1.42 -14.48 5.11
N TRP A 170 2.60 -15.11 5.01
CA TRP A 170 2.87 -16.44 5.56
C TRP A 170 2.83 -16.45 7.09
N LEU A 171 3.37 -15.42 7.76
CA LEU A 171 3.25 -15.24 9.21
C LEU A 171 1.78 -15.16 9.66
N ILE A 172 0.97 -14.36 8.96
CA ILE A 172 -0.48 -14.23 9.21
C ILE A 172 -1.14 -15.62 9.12
N ARG A 173 -0.91 -16.35 8.02
CA ARG A 173 -1.43 -17.70 7.85
C ARG A 173 -1.01 -18.64 8.99
N ARG A 174 0.26 -18.57 9.42
CA ARG A 174 0.80 -19.42 10.48
C ARG A 174 0.13 -19.17 11.83
N VAL A 175 -0.09 -17.91 12.21
CA VAL A 175 -0.65 -17.57 13.53
C VAL A 175 -2.17 -17.59 13.56
N THR A 176 -2.84 -17.48 12.41
CA THR A 176 -4.30 -17.53 12.33
C THR A 176 -4.83 -18.91 12.01
N GLY A 177 -4.07 -19.74 11.29
CA GLY A 177 -4.52 -20.99 10.69
C GLY A 177 -5.39 -20.81 9.43
N GLN A 178 -5.56 -19.56 8.99
CA GLN A 178 -6.40 -19.18 7.85
C GLN A 178 -5.55 -18.87 6.61
N SER A 179 -6.12 -19.02 5.42
CA SER A 179 -5.52 -18.48 4.21
C SER A 179 -5.43 -16.95 4.27
N ALA A 180 -4.62 -16.37 3.43
CA ALA A 180 -4.48 -14.90 3.35
C ALA A 180 -5.83 -14.22 3.04
N ALA A 181 -6.62 -14.81 2.13
CA ALA A 181 -7.94 -14.28 1.75
C ALA A 181 -8.95 -14.39 2.91
N GLU A 182 -9.01 -15.54 3.58
CA GLU A 182 -9.93 -15.74 4.73
C GLU A 182 -9.59 -14.79 5.88
N ALA A 183 -8.32 -14.63 6.22
CA ALA A 183 -7.90 -13.72 7.28
C ALA A 183 -8.24 -12.26 6.94
N LEU A 184 -8.06 -11.84 5.68
CA LEU A 184 -8.44 -10.51 5.22
C LEU A 184 -9.95 -10.31 5.23
N GLN A 185 -10.73 -11.29 4.73
CA GLN A 185 -12.19 -11.26 4.69
C GLN A 185 -12.78 -11.15 6.09
N GLU A 186 -12.37 -12.02 7.01
CA GLU A 186 -12.98 -12.10 8.33
C GLU A 186 -12.64 -10.89 9.21
N ARG A 187 -11.42 -10.36 9.09
CA ARG A 187 -10.90 -9.36 10.03
C ARG A 187 -10.93 -7.92 9.55
N LEU A 188 -11.01 -7.71 8.24
CA LEU A 188 -11.01 -6.37 7.64
C LEU A 188 -12.07 -6.21 6.56
N PHE A 189 -11.89 -6.85 5.40
CA PHE A 189 -12.68 -6.52 4.20
C PHE A 189 -14.17 -6.80 4.38
N GLY A 190 -14.53 -7.96 4.92
CA GLY A 190 -15.92 -8.33 5.16
C GLY A 190 -16.66 -7.46 6.20
N LEU A 191 -15.90 -6.67 6.98
CA LEU A 191 -16.45 -5.76 7.98
C LEU A 191 -16.70 -4.35 7.45
N LEU A 192 -16.20 -4.03 6.23
CA LEU A 192 -16.32 -2.71 5.63
C LEU A 192 -17.69 -2.46 4.99
N GLY A 193 -18.52 -3.48 4.77
CA GLY A 193 -19.74 -3.35 3.99
C GLY A 193 -19.43 -2.97 2.54
N ALA A 194 -18.50 -3.72 1.94
CA ALA A 194 -18.09 -3.53 0.54
C ALA A 194 -19.29 -3.64 -0.41
N GLU A 195 -19.28 -2.86 -1.48
CA GLU A 195 -20.30 -2.90 -2.53
C GLU A 195 -20.15 -4.14 -3.41
N GLN A 196 -18.92 -4.65 -3.49
CA GLN A 196 -18.58 -5.77 -4.36
C GLN A 196 -17.60 -6.72 -3.69
N ASP A 197 -17.60 -7.97 -4.16
CA ASP A 197 -16.58 -8.93 -3.79
C ASP A 197 -15.20 -8.45 -4.24
N ALA A 198 -14.18 -8.75 -3.44
CA ALA A 198 -12.79 -8.62 -3.84
C ALA A 198 -12.22 -10.02 -4.09
N TYR A 199 -11.16 -10.10 -4.89
CA TYR A 199 -10.42 -11.35 -5.06
C TYR A 199 -8.93 -11.14 -4.89
N LEU A 200 -8.27 -12.19 -4.42
CA LEU A 200 -6.82 -12.22 -4.22
C LEU A 200 -6.20 -13.18 -5.24
N GLY A 201 -5.24 -12.69 -6.03
CA GLY A 201 -4.44 -13.54 -6.90
C GLY A 201 -3.70 -14.59 -6.08
N LEU A 202 -3.62 -15.82 -6.63
CA LEU A 202 -2.91 -16.92 -6.01
C LEU A 202 -1.65 -17.25 -6.80
N ASP A 203 -0.61 -17.72 -6.10
CA ASP A 203 0.54 -18.34 -6.75
C ASP A 203 0.18 -19.74 -7.29
N PRO A 204 1.04 -20.39 -8.08
CA PRO A 204 0.75 -21.72 -8.63
C PRO A 204 0.49 -22.81 -7.59
N ALA A 205 0.91 -22.65 -6.34
CA ALA A 205 0.63 -23.56 -5.24
C ALA A 205 -0.62 -23.19 -4.43
N GLY A 206 -1.37 -22.15 -4.84
CA GLY A 206 -2.60 -21.72 -4.18
C GLY A 206 -2.38 -20.80 -2.98
N ASN A 207 -1.18 -20.24 -2.80
CA ASN A 207 -0.95 -19.25 -1.75
C ASN A 207 -1.37 -17.86 -2.25
N GLY A 208 -2.03 -17.09 -1.39
CA GLY A 208 -2.42 -15.72 -1.73
C GLY A 208 -1.22 -14.79 -1.90
N VAL A 209 -1.19 -14.02 -2.98
CA VAL A 209 -0.11 -13.07 -3.31
C VAL A 209 -0.31 -11.78 -2.52
N GLY A 210 0.26 -11.73 -1.31
CA GLY A 210 0.11 -10.59 -0.39
C GLY A 210 0.87 -9.34 -0.80
N ALA A 211 1.86 -9.49 -1.67
CA ALA A 211 2.64 -8.35 -2.16
C ALA A 211 1.90 -7.48 -3.18
N GLY A 212 0.83 -8.00 -3.83
CA GLY A 212 0.17 -7.21 -4.87
C GLY A 212 -1.05 -7.83 -5.53
N GLY A 213 -1.58 -8.94 -4.99
CA GLY A 213 -2.63 -9.73 -5.65
C GLY A 213 -4.06 -9.28 -5.41
N LEU A 214 -4.32 -8.28 -4.56
CA LEU A 214 -5.69 -7.84 -4.24
C LEU A 214 -6.29 -7.06 -5.41
N ASN A 215 -7.52 -7.45 -5.78
CA ASN A 215 -8.36 -6.79 -6.77
C ASN A 215 -9.68 -6.41 -6.10
N LEU A 216 -10.11 -5.16 -6.21
CA LEU A 216 -11.29 -4.66 -5.52
C LEU A 216 -11.88 -3.44 -6.23
N GLY A 217 -13.11 -3.08 -5.85
CA GLY A 217 -13.77 -1.86 -6.31
C GLY A 217 -13.13 -0.59 -5.75
N LEU A 218 -13.19 0.50 -6.51
CA LEU A 218 -12.58 1.78 -6.12
C LEU A 218 -13.23 2.38 -4.87
N ARG A 219 -14.56 2.29 -4.76
CA ARG A 219 -15.30 2.75 -3.58
C ARG A 219 -14.96 1.92 -2.34
N ASP A 220 -14.68 0.63 -2.52
CA ASP A 220 -14.31 -0.27 -1.41
C ASP A 220 -12.90 0.01 -0.92
N LEU A 221 -11.98 0.37 -1.81
CA LEU A 221 -10.67 0.90 -1.43
C LEU A 221 -10.82 2.20 -0.62
N ALA A 222 -11.73 3.10 -1.05
CA ALA A 222 -12.00 4.35 -0.33
C ALA A 222 -12.61 4.09 1.06
N ARG A 223 -13.50 3.09 1.22
CA ARG A 223 -14.05 2.68 2.54
C ARG A 223 -12.96 2.22 3.50
N PHE A 224 -12.03 1.41 3.01
CA PHE A 224 -10.88 1.00 3.82
C PHE A 224 -10.08 2.23 4.30
N GLY A 225 -9.81 3.18 3.41
CA GLY A 225 -9.14 4.43 3.76
C GLY A 225 -9.92 5.26 4.78
N GLU A 226 -11.24 5.38 4.63
CA GLU A 226 -12.08 6.16 5.55
C GLU A 226 -12.15 5.52 6.93
N MET A 227 -12.24 4.20 7.03
CA MET A 227 -12.14 3.47 8.29
C MET A 227 -10.82 3.79 9.00
N LEU A 228 -9.68 3.78 8.28
CA LEU A 228 -8.38 4.11 8.84
C LEU A 228 -8.27 5.60 9.24
N ARG A 229 -8.85 6.52 8.45
CA ARG A 229 -8.92 7.95 8.79
C ARG A 229 -9.66 8.19 10.10
N ARG A 230 -10.66 7.36 10.39
CA ARG A 230 -11.46 7.38 11.63
C ARG A 230 -10.85 6.52 12.73
N ASP A 231 -9.52 6.42 12.78
CA ASP A 231 -8.77 5.66 13.79
C ASP A 231 -9.24 4.20 13.94
N GLY A 232 -9.68 3.59 12.84
CA GLY A 232 -10.09 2.20 12.76
C GLY A 232 -11.56 1.94 13.12
N GLU A 233 -12.35 2.99 13.37
CA GLU A 233 -13.79 2.88 13.61
C GLU A 233 -14.59 2.87 12.30
N TRP A 234 -15.53 1.95 12.18
CA TRP A 234 -16.42 1.84 11.04
C TRP A 234 -17.80 1.33 11.46
N ASN A 235 -18.85 2.06 11.06
CA ASN A 235 -20.25 1.71 11.37
C ASN A 235 -20.49 1.42 12.86
N GLY A 236 -19.91 2.23 13.74
CA GLY A 236 -20.04 2.11 15.20
C GLY A 236 -19.24 0.94 15.82
N ARG A 237 -18.33 0.32 15.06
CA ARG A 237 -17.46 -0.76 15.54
C ARG A 237 -16.00 -0.39 15.37
N GLN A 238 -15.20 -0.70 16.38
CA GLN A 238 -13.73 -0.63 16.27
C GLN A 238 -13.24 -1.88 15.52
N ILE A 239 -12.91 -1.73 14.23
CA ILE A 239 -12.38 -2.83 13.40
C ILE A 239 -10.88 -2.96 13.59
N VAL A 240 -10.15 -1.85 13.46
CA VAL A 240 -8.71 -1.80 13.71
C VAL A 240 -8.48 -1.03 15.01
N PRO A 241 -7.76 -1.58 16.01
CA PRO A 241 -7.50 -0.85 17.25
C PRO A 241 -6.87 0.51 16.97
N ALA A 242 -7.36 1.59 17.61
CA ALA A 242 -6.84 2.94 17.44
C ALA A 242 -5.32 3.05 17.68
N ALA A 243 -4.81 2.26 18.61
CA ALA A 243 -3.36 2.18 18.88
C ALA A 243 -2.55 1.69 17.68
N VAL A 244 -3.11 0.79 16.85
CA VAL A 244 -2.49 0.32 15.61
C VAL A 244 -2.38 1.46 14.60
N ILE A 245 -3.46 2.23 14.44
CA ILE A 245 -3.45 3.40 13.54
C ILE A 245 -2.47 4.46 14.04
N ALA A 246 -2.44 4.71 15.34
CA ALA A 246 -1.49 5.65 15.95
C ALA A 246 -0.03 5.21 15.73
N ASP A 247 0.27 3.89 15.82
CA ASP A 247 1.60 3.35 15.54
C ASP A 247 1.98 3.52 14.06
N ILE A 248 1.06 3.23 13.14
CA ILE A 248 1.26 3.45 11.70
C ILE A 248 1.57 4.93 11.43
N ARG A 249 0.74 5.85 11.92
CA ARG A 249 0.87 7.30 11.69
C ARG A 249 2.12 7.91 12.33
N ARG A 250 2.60 7.34 13.44
CA ARG A 250 3.88 7.74 14.05
C ARG A 250 5.04 7.56 13.06
N GLY A 251 4.92 6.56 12.17
CA GLY A 251 5.93 6.24 11.18
C GLY A 251 7.14 5.50 11.74
N GLY A 252 8.07 5.20 10.85
CA GLY A 252 9.35 4.60 11.14
C GLY A 252 10.48 5.63 11.21
N ASP A 253 11.69 5.13 11.24
CA ASP A 253 12.92 5.93 11.24
C ASP A 253 13.14 6.61 9.88
N ARG A 254 13.16 7.95 9.86
CA ARG A 254 13.32 8.76 8.65
C ARG A 254 14.73 8.67 8.06
N GLU A 255 15.74 8.52 8.90
CA GLU A 255 17.13 8.36 8.43
C GLU A 255 17.32 6.98 7.77
N LYS A 256 16.73 5.93 8.33
CA LYS A 256 16.70 4.62 7.66
C LYS A 256 15.96 4.67 6.33
N PHE A 257 14.85 5.39 6.25
CA PHE A 257 14.09 5.57 5.01
C PHE A 257 14.90 6.27 3.92
N LYS A 258 15.68 7.26 4.28
CA LYS A 258 16.57 8.00 3.36
C LYS A 258 17.55 7.09 2.62
N ALA A 259 18.01 6.02 3.28
CA ALA A 259 18.88 5.01 2.68
C ALA A 259 18.22 4.27 1.49
N GLY A 260 16.89 4.24 1.42
CA GLY A 260 16.11 3.64 0.32
C GLY A 260 16.15 4.41 -1.01
N GLY A 261 16.72 5.63 -1.02
CA GLY A 261 16.96 6.40 -2.26
C GLY A 261 15.71 7.02 -2.91
N TYR A 262 14.61 7.20 -2.18
CA TYR A 262 13.37 7.78 -2.68
C TYR A 262 13.45 9.31 -2.75
N ALA A 263 14.11 9.85 -3.78
CA ALA A 263 14.38 11.28 -3.95
C ALA A 263 13.09 12.14 -4.06
N THR A 264 11.99 11.56 -4.53
CA THR A 264 10.68 12.22 -4.65
C THR A 264 9.91 12.28 -3.32
N LEU A 265 10.39 11.59 -2.27
CA LEU A 265 9.75 11.49 -0.96
C LEU A 265 10.68 11.98 0.17
N PRO A 266 11.17 13.23 0.11
CA PRO A 266 12.09 13.73 1.12
C PRO A 266 11.41 13.81 2.49
N GLY A 267 12.06 13.26 3.52
CA GLY A 267 11.56 13.32 4.90
C GLY A 267 10.47 12.32 5.25
N TRP A 268 10.07 11.45 4.34
CA TRP A 268 9.12 10.38 4.60
C TRP A 268 9.73 9.27 5.48
N SER A 269 8.86 8.37 5.92
CA SER A 269 9.25 7.11 6.55
C SER A 269 8.32 5.97 6.12
N TYR A 270 8.60 4.76 6.61
CA TYR A 270 7.80 3.57 6.36
C TYR A 270 7.50 2.83 7.66
N ARG A 271 6.24 2.43 7.86
CA ARG A 271 5.81 1.73 9.06
C ARG A 271 4.69 0.75 8.75
N ALA A 272 4.83 -0.50 9.14
CA ALA A 272 3.80 -1.52 9.00
C ALA A 272 3.17 -1.58 7.59
N GLN A 273 4.01 -1.56 6.54
CA GLN A 273 3.62 -1.55 5.13
C GLN A 273 2.91 -0.26 4.67
N TRP A 274 3.07 0.87 5.39
CA TRP A 274 2.53 2.18 5.04
C TRP A 274 3.63 3.20 4.81
N TRP A 275 3.36 4.15 3.89
CA TRP A 275 4.21 5.30 3.58
C TRP A 275 3.72 6.53 4.35
N ILE A 276 4.58 7.15 5.14
CA ILE A 276 4.22 8.24 6.05
C ILE A 276 4.93 9.51 5.60
N SER A 277 4.16 10.57 5.28
CA SER A 277 4.72 11.81 4.73
C SER A 277 5.45 12.67 5.77
N HIS A 278 5.01 12.62 7.02
CA HIS A 278 5.43 13.54 8.09
C HIS A 278 5.21 15.02 7.78
N ASP A 279 4.26 15.32 6.89
CA ASP A 279 3.85 16.69 6.62
C ASP A 279 2.98 17.26 7.77
N ASP A 280 2.64 18.56 7.67
CA ASP A 280 1.81 19.25 8.65
C ASP A 280 0.34 18.83 8.64
N HIS A 281 -0.07 17.98 7.70
CA HIS A 281 -1.39 17.33 7.67
C HIS A 281 -1.38 15.95 8.34
N GLY A 282 -0.21 15.37 8.59
CA GLY A 282 -0.08 14.00 9.09
C GLY A 282 -0.54 12.97 8.07
N ALA A 283 -0.37 13.26 6.80
CA ALA A 283 -0.81 12.39 5.72
C ALA A 283 0.00 11.11 5.65
N TYR A 284 -0.65 10.01 5.27
CA TYR A 284 -0.02 8.73 5.01
C TYR A 284 -0.74 8.00 3.88
N MET A 285 -0.06 7.04 3.26
CA MET A 285 -0.65 6.39 2.10
C MET A 285 -0.17 4.96 1.88
N ALA A 286 -1.01 4.18 1.19
CA ALA A 286 -0.60 2.98 0.49
C ALA A 286 -0.29 3.32 -0.97
N ARG A 287 0.72 2.66 -1.54
CA ARG A 287 1.19 2.92 -2.91
C ARG A 287 1.39 1.62 -3.67
N GLY A 288 1.01 1.61 -4.93
CA GLY A 288 1.24 0.51 -5.84
C GLY A 288 1.85 0.98 -7.16
N VAL A 289 2.55 0.08 -7.84
CA VAL A 289 3.10 0.33 -9.18
C VAL A 289 1.99 0.81 -10.13
N HIS A 290 2.36 1.48 -11.22
CA HIS A 290 1.45 2.03 -12.23
C HIS A 290 0.49 3.12 -11.71
N GLY A 291 0.70 3.65 -10.50
CA GLY A 291 -0.06 4.77 -9.96
C GLY A 291 -1.22 4.38 -9.04
N GLN A 292 -1.28 3.16 -8.51
CA GLN A 292 -2.26 2.83 -7.47
C GLN A 292 -1.97 3.62 -6.19
N ALA A 293 -3.00 4.20 -5.58
CA ALA A 293 -2.84 4.97 -4.36
C ALA A 293 -4.09 4.92 -3.47
N LEU A 294 -3.86 4.84 -2.18
CA LEU A 294 -4.81 5.18 -1.15
C LEU A 294 -4.14 6.23 -0.26
N TYR A 295 -4.54 7.48 -0.42
CA TYR A 295 -3.99 8.62 0.33
C TYR A 295 -4.98 9.07 1.39
N ILE A 296 -4.50 9.20 2.62
CA ILE A 296 -5.31 9.55 3.78
C ILE A 296 -4.72 10.81 4.40
N ASP A 297 -5.54 11.86 4.48
CA ASP A 297 -5.19 13.15 5.06
C ASP A 297 -6.08 13.44 6.28
N PRO A 298 -5.59 13.17 7.50
CA PRO A 298 -6.38 13.34 8.70
C PRO A 298 -6.79 14.79 8.96
N LYS A 299 -5.92 15.76 8.67
CA LYS A 299 -6.20 17.18 8.91
C LYS A 299 -7.30 17.71 7.99
N ALA A 300 -7.28 17.30 6.74
CA ALA A 300 -8.32 17.67 5.78
C ALA A 300 -9.55 16.77 5.84
N GLU A 301 -9.58 15.80 6.75
CA GLU A 301 -10.63 14.78 6.84
C GLU A 301 -10.93 14.14 5.48
N MET A 302 -9.87 13.86 4.72
CA MET A 302 -9.95 13.45 3.32
C MET A 302 -9.32 12.07 3.09
N VAL A 303 -9.94 11.33 2.18
CA VAL A 303 -9.36 10.11 1.60
C VAL A 303 -9.41 10.23 0.08
N ILE A 304 -8.32 9.86 -0.58
CA ILE A 304 -8.27 9.67 -2.03
C ILE A 304 -7.93 8.22 -2.31
N ALA A 305 -8.85 7.50 -2.95
CA ALA A 305 -8.60 6.20 -3.57
C ALA A 305 -8.39 6.40 -5.06
N ARG A 306 -7.32 5.82 -5.62
CA ARG A 306 -6.99 5.95 -7.03
C ARG A 306 -6.48 4.65 -7.61
N PHE A 307 -7.00 4.30 -8.78
CA PHE A 307 -6.44 3.33 -9.70
C PHE A 307 -5.86 4.01 -10.93
N GLY A 308 -4.80 3.46 -11.47
CA GLY A 308 -4.12 4.00 -12.63
C GLY A 308 -3.41 2.92 -13.45
N SER A 309 -3.12 3.25 -14.70
CA SER A 309 -2.47 2.39 -15.69
C SER A 309 -1.25 3.06 -16.34
N ALA A 310 -0.44 3.78 -15.53
CA ALA A 310 0.78 4.37 -16.02
C ALA A 310 1.70 3.32 -16.67
N PRO A 311 2.35 3.59 -17.81
CA PRO A 311 3.18 2.61 -18.51
C PRO A 311 4.43 2.21 -17.73
N TRP A 312 4.82 3.01 -16.72
CA TRP A 312 5.96 2.74 -15.85
C TRP A 312 5.52 2.14 -14.53
N ALA A 313 6.22 1.12 -14.06
CA ALA A 313 5.96 0.55 -12.73
C ALA A 313 6.30 1.56 -11.61
N SER A 314 7.39 2.30 -11.73
CA SER A 314 7.85 3.23 -10.70
C SER A 314 7.01 4.50 -10.64
N ASN A 315 6.55 4.84 -9.43
CA ASN A 315 5.81 6.08 -9.17
C ASN A 315 6.70 7.34 -9.14
N VAL A 316 8.02 7.21 -9.23
CA VAL A 316 8.95 8.35 -9.24
C VAL A 316 8.62 9.35 -10.36
N PHE A 317 8.07 8.88 -11.48
CA PHE A 317 7.65 9.72 -12.60
C PHE A 317 6.30 10.39 -12.38
N LEU A 318 5.48 9.86 -11.46
CA LEU A 318 4.14 10.36 -11.14
C LEU A 318 4.14 11.26 -9.90
N ASP A 319 5.03 11.01 -8.94
CA ASP A 319 5.09 11.73 -7.67
C ASP A 319 5.12 13.26 -7.83
N PRO A 320 5.90 13.85 -8.76
CA PRO A 320 5.98 15.30 -8.92
C PRO A 320 4.65 15.96 -9.30
N THR A 321 3.68 15.20 -9.78
CA THR A 321 2.37 15.70 -10.19
C THR A 321 1.23 15.18 -9.32
N THR A 322 1.28 13.90 -8.88
CA THR A 322 0.22 13.30 -8.07
C THR A 322 0.21 13.79 -6.62
N LEU A 323 1.38 13.84 -5.96
CA LEU A 323 1.43 14.24 -4.56
C LEU A 323 1.03 15.71 -4.35
N PRO A 324 1.51 16.67 -5.17
CA PRO A 324 1.02 18.04 -5.11
C PRO A 324 -0.48 18.16 -5.43
N ALA A 325 -1.01 17.31 -6.33
CA ALA A 325 -2.43 17.28 -6.64
C ALA A 325 -3.27 16.86 -5.44
N PHE A 326 -2.87 15.78 -4.74
CA PHE A 326 -3.55 15.31 -3.53
C PHE A 326 -3.50 16.37 -2.43
N ARG A 327 -2.35 16.99 -2.21
CA ARG A 327 -2.21 18.08 -1.25
C ARG A 327 -3.09 19.28 -1.61
N ALA A 328 -3.12 19.70 -2.87
CA ALA A 328 -3.95 20.80 -3.32
C ALA A 328 -5.45 20.53 -3.17
N MET A 329 -5.89 19.27 -3.33
CA MET A 329 -7.27 18.86 -3.03
C MET A 329 -7.57 19.01 -1.53
N ALA A 330 -6.68 18.55 -0.65
CA ALA A 330 -6.80 18.71 0.79
C ALA A 330 -6.93 20.19 1.20
N GLU A 331 -6.06 21.04 0.69
CA GLU A 331 -6.11 22.48 0.94
C GLU A 331 -7.37 23.16 0.37
N HIS A 332 -7.88 22.68 -0.76
CA HIS A 332 -9.14 23.15 -1.32
C HIS A 332 -10.33 22.84 -0.40
N LEU A 333 -10.37 21.62 0.12
CA LEU A 333 -11.42 21.21 1.06
C LEU A 333 -11.36 22.01 2.36
N LEU A 334 -10.16 22.22 2.93
CA LEU A 334 -9.98 23.06 4.14
C LEU A 334 -10.48 24.49 3.93
N ARG A 335 -10.11 25.15 2.82
CA ARG A 335 -10.57 26.52 2.52
C ARG A 335 -12.08 26.63 2.34
N ASN A 336 -12.76 25.56 1.94
CA ASN A 336 -14.22 25.59 1.77
C ASN A 336 -14.97 25.30 3.08
N LEU A 337 -14.30 24.76 4.09
CA LEU A 337 -14.87 24.63 5.43
C LEU A 337 -15.12 25.99 6.09
N ASP A 338 -14.27 26.98 5.82
CA ASP A 338 -14.34 28.31 6.41
C ASP A 338 -15.41 29.21 5.75
N LYS A 339 -16.06 28.76 4.68
CA LYS A 339 -17.12 29.53 4.00
C LYS A 339 -18.50 29.27 4.64
N PRO A 340 -19.33 30.32 4.81
CA PRO A 340 -20.71 30.17 5.24
C PRO A 340 -21.50 29.18 4.35
N GLU A 341 -22.43 28.45 4.94
CA GLU A 341 -23.26 27.43 4.25
C GLU A 341 -23.95 27.96 2.99
N SER A 342 -24.38 29.24 3.00
CA SER A 342 -24.97 29.93 1.86
C SER A 342 -24.05 30.07 0.64
N VAL A 343 -22.73 30.00 0.84
CA VAL A 343 -21.73 30.06 -0.24
C VAL A 343 -21.37 28.65 -0.73
N ARG A 344 -21.51 27.64 0.13
CA ARG A 344 -21.26 26.22 -0.20
C ARG A 344 -22.28 25.69 -1.20
N ALA A 345 -23.56 26.04 -1.02
CA ALA A 345 -24.67 25.61 -1.90
C ALA A 345 -24.60 26.18 -3.35
N ARG A 346 -23.85 27.27 -3.57
CA ARG A 346 -23.68 27.87 -4.91
C ARG A 346 -22.45 27.37 -5.68
N ALA A 347 -21.60 26.55 -5.07
CA ALA A 347 -20.36 26.04 -5.65
C ALA A 347 -20.44 24.52 -6.00
N ALA A 348 -21.59 23.90 -5.82
CA ALA A 348 -21.86 22.56 -6.34
C ALA A 348 -22.15 22.67 -7.86
N PRO A 349 -21.54 21.83 -8.70
CA PRO A 349 -21.69 21.85 -10.14
C PRO A 349 -23.10 21.55 -10.60
#